data_a6a4e70471a0a4b276a55ed150e5ea40
#
_entry.id   a6a4e70471a0a4b276a55ed150e5ea40
#
_cell.length_a   1.000
_cell.length_b   1.000
_cell.length_c   1.000
_cell.angle_alpha   90.00
_cell.angle_beta   90.00
_cell.angle_gamma   90.00
#
_symmetry.space_group_name_H-M   'P 1'
#
loop_
_entity.id
_entity.type
_entity.pdbx_description
1 polymer ?
#
loop_
_entity_poly.entity_id
_entity_poly.type
_entity_poly.pdbx_seq_one_letter_code
_entity_poly.pdbx_strand_id
1 'polypeptide(L)'
;MRWSIKIARIAGTEVRIHITFLLFLAWIGFSYYQVGGAAQAIPGVLFVVALFGCVLLHEFGHVFAARAFGIPTPDITLLPIGGVARLQRMPDEPWQELIVAIAGPMVNVVIAAVLILFFGHPANIDDIERVEHPGVGMMAKLASVNVMLVLFNLIPAFPMDGGRILRALLAMALPYGRATQIAAWIGQALAFGFGFFGLFNNPLLVFIALFIVLGAQQEAAMAQMKDVCFNLRVSEAMMTHLVRLPPDATLEDAVEALLRTSQHEFPVTDAEDRVLGVLTRDKLIAALKHKGPTTSVSEVMQRDLPVVQPDEPFDKAFQLMQESAFPALP
;
A
#
# COMPACT_ATOMS: atom_id res chain seq x y z
N MET A 1 -4.53 4.73 -8.21
CA MET A 1 -5.92 4.17 -8.22
C MET A 1 -6.78 4.99 -9.18
N ARG A 2 -7.52 4.34 -10.11
CA ARG A 2 -8.27 5.01 -11.20
C ARG A 2 -9.43 5.92 -10.74
N TRP A 3 -9.87 5.82 -9.48
CA TRP A 3 -11.08 6.47 -8.93
C TRP A 3 -10.78 7.36 -7.72
N SER A 4 -9.57 7.95 -7.63
CA SER A 4 -9.18 8.84 -6.55
C SER A 4 -8.93 10.25 -7.06
N ILE A 5 -9.43 11.25 -6.32
CA ILE A 5 -9.30 12.68 -6.61
C ILE A 5 -8.20 13.23 -5.71
N LYS A 6 -7.22 13.92 -6.28
CA LYS A 6 -6.19 14.66 -5.53
C LYS A 6 -6.80 15.93 -4.94
N ILE A 7 -6.65 16.11 -3.63
CA ILE A 7 -7.15 17.29 -2.92
C ILE A 7 -6.03 18.24 -2.47
N ALA A 8 -4.87 17.71 -2.11
CA ALA A 8 -3.76 18.50 -1.62
C ALA A 8 -2.42 17.81 -1.91
N ARG A 9 -1.33 18.58 -1.76
CA ARG A 9 0.03 18.05 -1.67
C ARG A 9 0.69 18.66 -0.44
N ILE A 10 1.00 17.83 0.56
CA ILE A 10 1.56 18.26 1.84
C ILE A 10 2.92 17.57 2.00
N ALA A 11 3.95 18.36 2.23
CA ALA A 11 5.31 17.85 2.40
C ALA A 11 5.73 16.84 1.31
N GLY A 12 5.38 17.08 0.03
CA GLY A 12 5.73 16.20 -1.10
C GLY A 12 4.84 14.97 -1.28
N THR A 13 3.94 14.65 -0.33
CA THR A 13 2.99 13.54 -0.39
C THR A 13 1.63 14.04 -0.90
N GLU A 14 1.05 13.36 -1.88
CA GLU A 14 -0.27 13.69 -2.41
C GLU A 14 -1.36 13.09 -1.52
N VAL A 15 -2.29 13.94 -1.06
CA VAL A 15 -3.49 13.51 -0.36
C VAL A 15 -4.59 13.32 -1.37
N ARG A 16 -5.16 12.13 -1.41
CA ARG A 16 -6.20 11.73 -2.34
C ARG A 16 -7.43 11.23 -1.59
N ILE A 17 -8.60 11.50 -2.14
CA ILE A 17 -9.88 10.95 -1.67
C ILE A 17 -10.40 9.97 -2.74
N HIS A 18 -10.73 8.76 -2.32
CA HIS A 18 -11.39 7.81 -3.20
C HIS A 18 -12.88 8.14 -3.31
N ILE A 19 -13.50 7.90 -4.48
CA ILE A 19 -14.91 8.23 -4.72
C ILE A 19 -15.85 7.52 -3.75
N THR A 20 -15.49 6.32 -3.28
CA THR A 20 -16.28 5.58 -2.27
C THR A 20 -16.37 6.31 -0.94
N PHE A 21 -15.37 7.11 -0.57
CA PHE A 21 -15.42 7.94 0.63
C PHE A 21 -16.45 9.07 0.49
N LEU A 22 -16.55 9.69 -0.68
CA LEU A 22 -17.59 10.71 -0.94
C LEU A 22 -18.99 10.10 -0.89
N LEU A 23 -19.16 8.90 -1.45
CA LEU A 23 -20.42 8.15 -1.37
C LEU A 23 -20.75 7.79 0.08
N PHE A 24 -19.76 7.40 0.88
CA PHE A 24 -19.93 7.12 2.31
C PHE A 24 -20.36 8.39 3.08
N LEU A 25 -19.74 9.55 2.83
CA LEU A 25 -20.15 10.81 3.43
C LEU A 25 -21.57 11.21 3.04
N ALA A 26 -21.94 11.04 1.78
CA ALA A 26 -23.28 11.31 1.30
C ALA A 26 -24.32 10.38 1.96
N TRP A 27 -23.99 9.09 2.11
CA TRP A 27 -24.83 8.12 2.82
C TRP A 27 -24.99 8.47 4.31
N ILE A 28 -23.93 8.82 4.99
CA ILE A 28 -23.97 9.29 6.40
C ILE A 28 -24.85 10.54 6.52
N GLY A 29 -24.64 11.54 5.67
CA GLY A 29 -25.45 12.77 5.67
C GLY A 29 -26.92 12.48 5.44
N PHE A 30 -27.25 11.61 4.50
CA PHE A 30 -28.62 11.19 4.24
C PHE A 30 -29.23 10.44 5.42
N SER A 31 -28.50 9.51 6.05
CA SER A 31 -28.95 8.75 7.21
C SER A 31 -29.32 9.67 8.39
N TYR A 32 -28.43 10.62 8.73
CA TYR A 32 -28.70 11.58 9.80
C TYR A 32 -29.84 12.55 9.43
N TYR A 33 -29.97 12.91 8.15
CA TYR A 33 -31.06 13.76 7.67
C TYR A 33 -32.43 13.10 7.84
N GLN A 34 -32.55 11.80 7.64
CA GLN A 34 -33.78 11.04 7.87
C GLN A 34 -34.20 11.00 9.34
N VAL A 35 -33.25 11.08 10.28
CA VAL A 35 -33.53 11.02 11.71
C VAL A 35 -33.90 12.39 12.31
N GLY A 36 -33.21 13.47 11.90
CA GLY A 36 -33.40 14.79 12.52
C GLY A 36 -33.19 15.97 11.58
N GLY A 37 -33.34 15.77 10.27
CA GLY A 37 -33.17 16.82 9.28
C GLY A 37 -31.75 17.41 9.22
N ALA A 38 -31.64 18.61 8.68
CA ALA A 38 -30.35 19.31 8.55
C ALA A 38 -29.65 19.57 9.92
N ALA A 39 -30.41 19.70 11.00
CA ALA A 39 -29.88 19.94 12.33
C ALA A 39 -29.02 18.79 12.86
N GLN A 40 -29.27 17.55 12.44
CA GLN A 40 -28.44 16.39 12.77
C GLN A 40 -27.47 15.99 11.66
N ALA A 41 -27.85 16.19 10.40
CA ALA A 41 -27.00 15.84 9.26
C ALA A 41 -25.70 16.64 9.23
N ILE A 42 -25.74 17.95 9.45
CA ILE A 42 -24.56 18.81 9.40
C ILE A 42 -23.53 18.42 10.49
N PRO A 43 -23.89 18.35 11.80
CA PRO A 43 -22.94 17.90 12.82
C PRO A 43 -22.42 16.48 12.60
N GLY A 44 -23.26 15.54 12.13
CA GLY A 44 -22.87 14.18 11.82
C GLY A 44 -21.79 14.09 10.72
N VAL A 45 -22.01 14.80 9.61
CA VAL A 45 -21.01 14.86 8.52
C VAL A 45 -19.74 15.55 8.98
N LEU A 46 -19.84 16.67 9.72
CA LEU A 46 -18.68 17.37 10.27
C LEU A 46 -17.86 16.48 11.22
N PHE A 47 -18.53 15.68 12.06
CA PHE A 47 -17.86 14.72 12.93
C PHE A 47 -17.07 13.68 12.12
N VAL A 48 -17.65 13.10 11.07
CA VAL A 48 -16.97 12.13 10.22
C VAL A 48 -15.78 12.76 9.49
N VAL A 49 -15.95 14.00 8.98
CA VAL A 49 -14.84 14.73 8.33
C VAL A 49 -13.72 15.01 9.34
N ALA A 50 -14.04 15.41 10.57
CA ALA A 50 -13.05 15.64 11.63
C ALA A 50 -12.34 14.34 12.03
N LEU A 51 -13.09 13.23 12.16
CA LEU A 51 -12.53 11.90 12.40
C LEU A 51 -11.52 11.50 11.32
N PHE A 52 -11.87 11.63 10.05
CA PHE A 52 -10.95 11.33 8.95
C PHE A 52 -9.80 12.33 8.84
N GLY A 53 -9.96 13.55 9.36
CA GLY A 53 -8.86 14.48 9.64
C GLY A 53 -7.85 13.89 10.62
N CYS A 54 -8.32 13.28 11.73
CA CYS A 54 -7.46 12.60 12.69
C CYS A 54 -6.78 11.36 12.08
N VAL A 55 -7.50 10.58 11.26
CA VAL A 55 -6.93 9.45 10.51
C VAL A 55 -5.85 9.94 9.52
N LEU A 56 -6.09 11.04 8.83
CA LEU A 56 -5.08 11.62 7.92
C LEU A 56 -3.82 12.07 8.68
N LEU A 57 -3.97 12.68 9.86
CA LEU A 57 -2.85 13.07 10.70
C LEU A 57 -2.08 11.84 11.21
N HIS A 58 -2.77 10.77 11.57
CA HIS A 58 -2.18 9.48 11.92
C HIS A 58 -1.30 8.94 10.75
N GLU A 59 -1.83 8.91 9.52
CA GLU A 59 -1.05 8.51 8.34
C GLU A 59 0.18 9.42 8.12
N PHE A 60 0.04 10.73 8.36
CA PHE A 60 1.18 11.63 8.32
C PHE A 60 2.22 11.33 9.41
N GLY A 61 1.83 10.80 10.55
CA GLY A 61 2.77 10.28 11.56
C GLY A 61 3.71 9.24 10.94
N HIS A 62 3.17 8.24 10.27
CA HIS A 62 3.96 7.23 9.56
C HIS A 62 4.82 7.83 8.45
N VAL A 63 4.24 8.74 7.66
CA VAL A 63 4.94 9.40 6.54
C VAL A 63 6.15 10.19 7.01
N PHE A 64 6.02 10.98 8.05
CA PHE A 64 7.13 11.78 8.56
C PHE A 64 8.23 10.91 9.19
N ALA A 65 7.85 9.86 9.91
CA ALA A 65 8.80 8.89 10.44
C ALA A 65 9.53 8.14 9.31
N ALA A 66 8.81 7.64 8.29
CA ALA A 66 9.41 6.96 7.14
C ALA A 66 10.37 7.89 6.36
N ARG A 67 9.98 9.16 6.20
CA ARG A 67 10.82 10.16 5.52
C ARG A 67 12.12 10.44 6.27
N ALA A 68 12.12 10.43 7.61
CA ALA A 68 13.34 10.58 8.40
C ALA A 68 14.37 9.48 8.09
N PHE A 69 13.92 8.32 7.61
CA PHE A 69 14.75 7.21 7.13
C PHE A 69 14.95 7.20 5.61
N GLY A 70 14.64 8.29 4.91
CA GLY A 70 14.82 8.40 3.46
C GLY A 70 13.84 7.56 2.63
N ILE A 71 12.68 7.19 3.20
CA ILE A 71 11.65 6.40 2.51
C ILE A 71 10.56 7.35 2.00
N PRO A 72 10.42 7.53 0.69
CA PRO A 72 9.39 8.41 0.12
C PRO A 72 8.00 7.78 0.22
N THR A 73 7.01 8.62 0.47
CA THR A 73 5.60 8.24 0.45
C THR A 73 4.90 9.12 -0.58
N PRO A 74 4.66 8.62 -1.81
CA PRO A 74 4.09 9.43 -2.88
C PRO A 74 2.67 9.89 -2.63
N ASP A 75 1.83 9.03 -2.06
CA ASP A 75 0.41 9.35 -1.85
C ASP A 75 -0.17 8.69 -0.58
N ILE A 76 -1.18 9.38 -0.01
CA ILE A 76 -2.11 8.87 0.99
C ILE A 76 -3.49 8.91 0.35
N THR A 77 -4.21 7.79 0.36
CA THR A 77 -5.59 7.72 -0.15
C THR A 77 -6.56 7.45 1.00
N LEU A 78 -7.55 8.32 1.17
CA LEU A 78 -8.64 8.14 2.13
C LEU A 78 -9.75 7.28 1.53
N LEU A 79 -10.06 6.18 2.22
CA LEU A 79 -11.14 5.23 1.93
C LEU A 79 -12.14 5.21 3.09
N PRO A 80 -13.37 4.69 2.93
CA PRO A 80 -14.34 4.56 4.04
C PRO A 80 -13.82 3.75 5.23
N ILE A 81 -12.91 2.81 4.98
CA ILE A 81 -12.32 1.93 6.00
C ILE A 81 -11.07 2.51 6.67
N GLY A 82 -10.61 3.71 6.26
CA GLY A 82 -9.41 4.36 6.83
C GLY A 82 -8.53 5.02 5.78
N GLY A 83 -7.35 5.48 6.21
CA GLY A 83 -6.27 5.98 5.36
C GLY A 83 -5.36 4.85 4.89
N VAL A 84 -4.82 4.99 3.69
CA VAL A 84 -3.80 4.08 3.15
C VAL A 84 -2.66 4.92 2.62
N ALA A 85 -1.54 4.95 3.34
CA ALA A 85 -0.29 5.53 2.89
C ALA A 85 0.49 4.51 2.06
N ARG A 86 0.89 4.89 0.86
CA ARG A 86 1.70 4.04 0.01
C ARG A 86 3.18 4.38 0.20
N LEU A 87 3.88 3.55 0.98
CA LEU A 87 5.34 3.59 1.09
C LEU A 87 5.97 2.97 -0.16
N GLN A 88 7.00 3.59 -0.72
CA GLN A 88 7.70 3.02 -1.89
C GLN A 88 8.45 1.74 -1.54
N ARG A 89 8.99 1.66 -0.30
CA ARG A 89 9.63 0.45 0.23
C ARG A 89 9.38 0.36 1.74
N MET A 90 9.46 -0.86 2.29
CA MET A 90 9.51 -1.04 3.74
C MET A 90 10.90 -0.65 4.25
N PRO A 91 11.01 -0.19 5.52
CA PRO A 91 12.31 -0.01 6.16
C PRO A 91 13.13 -1.30 6.12
N ASP A 92 14.43 -1.19 5.88
CA ASP A 92 15.33 -2.35 5.80
C ASP A 92 15.70 -2.86 7.19
N GLU A 93 15.78 -1.95 8.18
CA GLU A 93 16.13 -2.25 9.56
C GLU A 93 14.88 -2.38 10.44
N PRO A 94 14.77 -3.46 11.27
CA PRO A 94 13.57 -3.69 12.11
C PRO A 94 13.25 -2.54 13.07
N TRP A 95 14.27 -1.87 13.64
CA TRP A 95 14.04 -0.74 14.55
C TRP A 95 13.45 0.48 13.84
N GLN A 96 13.77 0.69 12.55
CA GLN A 96 13.16 1.75 11.74
C GLN A 96 11.69 1.46 11.50
N GLU A 97 11.36 0.20 11.18
CA GLU A 97 9.97 -0.24 11.02
C GLU A 97 9.18 -0.02 12.32
N LEU A 98 9.78 -0.34 13.47
CA LEU A 98 9.16 -0.13 14.78
C LEU A 98 8.82 1.35 15.01
N ILE A 99 9.74 2.26 14.75
CA ILE A 99 9.53 3.71 14.89
C ILE A 99 8.43 4.18 13.94
N VAL A 100 8.48 3.75 12.68
CA VAL A 100 7.46 4.11 11.70
C VAL A 100 6.09 3.61 12.14
N ALA A 101 5.98 2.34 12.60
CA ALA A 101 4.72 1.76 13.02
C ALA A 101 4.12 2.43 14.26
N ILE A 102 4.94 2.87 15.22
CA ILE A 102 4.47 3.57 16.43
C ILE A 102 4.06 5.02 16.15
N ALA A 103 4.64 5.66 15.13
CA ALA A 103 4.46 7.08 14.86
C ALA A 103 2.99 7.46 14.58
N GLY A 104 2.23 6.64 13.86
CA GLY A 104 0.80 6.88 13.62
C GLY A 104 -0.03 6.87 14.91
N PRO A 105 -0.04 5.76 15.68
CA PRO A 105 -0.72 5.70 16.98
C PRO A 105 -0.33 6.85 17.93
N MET A 106 0.94 7.25 17.96
CA MET A 106 1.40 8.37 18.80
C MET A 106 0.73 9.70 18.43
N VAL A 107 0.46 9.95 17.15
CA VAL A 107 -0.31 11.14 16.74
C VAL A 107 -1.71 11.11 17.36
N ASN A 108 -2.40 9.98 17.32
CA ASN A 108 -3.73 9.86 17.93
C ASN A 108 -3.69 9.98 19.45
N VAL A 109 -2.63 9.50 20.11
CA VAL A 109 -2.41 9.73 21.56
C VAL A 109 -2.31 11.22 21.85
N VAL A 110 -1.52 11.96 21.06
CA VAL A 110 -1.38 13.43 21.23
C VAL A 110 -2.71 14.12 20.97
N ILE A 111 -3.44 13.78 19.92
CA ILE A 111 -4.75 14.36 19.62
C ILE A 111 -5.73 14.09 20.78
N ALA A 112 -5.82 12.84 21.25
CA ALA A 112 -6.68 12.48 22.38
C ALA A 112 -6.31 13.25 23.63
N ALA A 113 -5.02 13.31 23.98
CA ALA A 113 -4.53 14.05 25.15
C ALA A 113 -4.86 15.56 25.09
N VAL A 114 -4.65 16.19 23.94
CA VAL A 114 -5.00 17.61 23.73
C VAL A 114 -6.51 17.82 23.88
N LEU A 115 -7.33 16.98 23.23
CA LEU A 115 -8.78 17.11 23.32
C LEU A 115 -9.29 16.91 24.77
N ILE A 116 -8.75 15.93 25.50
CA ILE A 116 -9.10 15.68 26.90
C ILE A 116 -8.68 16.85 27.78
N LEU A 117 -7.48 17.38 27.58
CA LEU A 117 -6.96 18.49 28.40
C LEU A 117 -7.79 19.78 28.26
N PHE A 118 -8.20 20.10 27.02
CA PHE A 118 -8.88 21.37 26.72
C PHE A 118 -10.41 21.29 26.83
N PHE A 119 -11.01 20.13 26.59
CA PHE A 119 -12.47 19.97 26.50
C PHE A 119 -13.05 19.02 27.59
N GLY A 120 -12.20 18.51 28.50
CA GLY A 120 -12.59 17.61 29.56
C GLY A 120 -12.72 16.15 29.15
N HIS A 121 -12.75 15.25 30.13
CA HIS A 121 -12.82 13.83 29.92
C HIS A 121 -14.14 13.37 29.30
N PRO A 122 -14.15 12.37 28.42
CA PRO A 122 -15.19 11.37 28.46
C PRO A 122 -15.05 10.69 29.85
N ALA A 123 -15.95 11.01 30.77
CA ALA A 123 -15.72 10.74 32.18
C ALA A 123 -15.77 9.26 32.58
N ASN A 124 -16.29 8.36 31.73
CA ASN A 124 -16.43 6.93 31.98
C ASN A 124 -16.42 6.09 30.70
N ILE A 125 -16.12 4.80 30.83
CA ILE A 125 -16.25 3.80 29.74
C ILE A 125 -17.67 3.82 29.13
N ASP A 126 -18.69 4.09 29.95
CA ASP A 126 -20.08 4.24 29.49
C ASP A 126 -20.29 5.44 28.55
N ASP A 127 -19.43 6.46 28.58
CA ASP A 127 -19.49 7.59 27.64
C ASP A 127 -18.93 7.23 26.26
N ILE A 128 -18.07 6.21 26.17
CA ILE A 128 -17.59 5.66 24.90
C ILE A 128 -18.74 4.91 24.21
N GLU A 129 -19.55 4.15 24.97
CA GLU A 129 -20.78 3.52 24.42
C GLU A 129 -21.84 4.56 24.04
N ARG A 130 -21.80 5.75 24.66
CA ARG A 130 -22.72 6.87 24.42
C ARG A 130 -22.26 7.84 23.34
N VAL A 131 -21.21 7.51 22.54
CA VAL A 131 -20.73 8.37 21.43
C VAL A 131 -21.86 8.78 20.47
N GLU A 132 -22.91 7.97 20.36
CA GLU A 132 -24.10 8.26 19.54
C GLU A 132 -25.14 9.18 20.23
N HIS A 133 -25.02 9.46 21.55
CA HIS A 133 -26.00 10.28 22.23
C HIS A 133 -25.84 11.78 21.90
N PRO A 134 -26.95 12.51 21.64
CA PRO A 134 -26.94 13.93 21.29
C PRO A 134 -26.32 14.85 22.35
N GLY A 135 -26.29 14.41 23.63
CA GLY A 135 -25.78 15.21 24.77
C GLY A 135 -24.27 15.26 24.91
N VAL A 136 -23.53 14.39 24.20
CA VAL A 136 -22.06 14.39 24.27
C VAL A 136 -21.48 15.36 23.24
N GLY A 137 -20.66 16.30 23.68
CA GLY A 137 -20.03 17.30 22.82
C GLY A 137 -19.15 16.66 21.74
N MET A 138 -19.10 17.28 20.56
CA MET A 138 -18.34 16.77 19.40
C MET A 138 -16.87 16.51 19.74
N MET A 139 -16.24 17.34 20.56
CA MET A 139 -14.83 17.20 20.96
C MET A 139 -14.60 16.00 21.90
N ALA A 140 -15.54 15.72 22.80
CA ALA A 140 -15.46 14.53 23.65
C ALA A 140 -15.64 13.24 22.83
N LYS A 141 -16.55 13.23 21.86
CA LYS A 141 -16.70 12.12 20.89
C LYS A 141 -15.41 11.91 20.11
N LEU A 142 -14.79 12.98 19.61
CA LEU A 142 -13.56 12.89 18.84
C LEU A 142 -12.39 12.38 19.70
N ALA A 143 -12.30 12.79 20.98
CA ALA A 143 -11.33 12.27 21.94
C ALA A 143 -11.50 10.76 22.14
N SER A 144 -12.73 10.30 22.41
CA SER A 144 -13.05 8.88 22.59
C SER A 144 -12.68 8.03 21.37
N VAL A 145 -13.02 8.52 20.18
CA VAL A 145 -12.68 7.79 18.96
C VAL A 145 -11.18 7.75 18.70
N ASN A 146 -10.43 8.81 19.03
CA ASN A 146 -8.96 8.77 18.93
C ASN A 146 -8.35 7.75 19.91
N VAL A 147 -8.88 7.63 21.14
CA VAL A 147 -8.47 6.57 22.08
C VAL A 147 -8.77 5.18 21.47
N MET A 148 -9.97 4.99 20.92
CA MET A 148 -10.33 3.72 20.27
C MET A 148 -9.42 3.41 19.06
N LEU A 149 -9.08 4.42 18.26
CA LEU A 149 -8.13 4.25 17.16
C LEU A 149 -6.76 3.80 17.64
N VAL A 150 -6.25 4.35 18.75
CA VAL A 150 -4.99 3.89 19.37
C VAL A 150 -5.11 2.42 19.78
N LEU A 151 -6.14 2.08 20.56
CA LEU A 151 -6.35 0.73 21.07
C LEU A 151 -6.49 -0.28 19.92
N PHE A 152 -7.26 0.07 18.88
CA PHE A 152 -7.47 -0.78 17.72
C PHE A 152 -6.18 -0.96 16.90
N ASN A 153 -5.44 0.12 16.66
CA ASN A 153 -4.19 0.04 15.92
C ASN A 153 -3.06 -0.64 16.69
N LEU A 154 -3.13 -0.71 18.02
CA LEU A 154 -2.16 -1.44 18.85
C LEU A 154 -2.47 -2.95 18.99
N ILE A 155 -3.60 -3.45 18.47
CA ILE A 155 -3.87 -4.89 18.42
C ILE A 155 -2.73 -5.57 17.64
N PRO A 156 -2.05 -6.59 18.24
CA PRO A 156 -0.88 -7.24 17.61
C PRO A 156 -1.31 -8.18 16.47
N ALA A 157 -1.96 -7.63 15.46
CA ALA A 157 -2.49 -8.35 14.32
C ALA A 157 -2.43 -7.48 13.05
N PHE A 158 -2.09 -8.05 11.90
CA PHE A 158 -2.24 -7.37 10.62
C PHE A 158 -3.72 -7.25 10.22
N PRO A 159 -4.09 -6.17 9.53
CA PRO A 159 -3.25 -5.13 8.93
C PRO A 159 -2.97 -3.92 9.82
N MET A 160 -3.27 -3.97 11.14
CA MET A 160 -3.05 -2.88 12.08
C MET A 160 -1.56 -2.64 12.35
N ASP A 161 -1.24 -1.44 12.88
CA ASP A 161 0.14 -1.07 13.24
C ASP A 161 0.73 -1.96 14.32
N GLY A 162 -0.08 -2.47 15.24
CA GLY A 162 0.31 -3.44 16.26
C GLY A 162 0.87 -4.74 15.68
N GLY A 163 0.38 -5.17 14.53
CA GLY A 163 0.95 -6.29 13.78
C GLY A 163 2.34 -5.98 13.24
N ARG A 164 2.55 -4.77 12.73
CA ARG A 164 3.86 -4.28 12.25
C ARG A 164 4.83 -4.09 13.42
N ILE A 165 4.36 -3.55 14.55
CA ILE A 165 5.14 -3.42 15.79
C ILE A 165 5.61 -4.81 16.24
N LEU A 166 4.70 -5.78 16.30
CA LEU A 166 5.02 -7.16 16.67
C LEU A 166 6.03 -7.78 15.71
N ARG A 167 5.83 -7.63 14.40
CA ARG A 167 6.79 -8.09 13.39
C ARG A 167 8.17 -7.46 13.59
N ALA A 168 8.23 -6.15 13.75
CA ALA A 168 9.48 -5.43 13.94
C ALA A 168 10.24 -5.91 15.19
N LEU A 169 9.56 -6.13 16.30
CA LEU A 169 10.15 -6.67 17.54
C LEU A 169 10.67 -8.09 17.32
N LEU A 170 9.92 -8.95 16.65
CA LEU A 170 10.36 -10.31 16.33
C LEU A 170 11.53 -10.33 15.33
N ALA A 171 11.54 -9.41 14.36
CA ALA A 171 12.58 -9.30 13.35
C ALA A 171 13.93 -8.81 13.91
N MET A 172 13.97 -8.25 15.13
CA MET A 172 15.24 -7.98 15.83
C MET A 172 16.01 -9.23 16.21
N ALA A 173 15.32 -10.39 16.30
CA ALA A 173 15.93 -11.66 16.68
C ALA A 173 15.74 -12.77 15.64
N LEU A 174 14.86 -12.61 14.67
CA LEU A 174 14.48 -13.60 13.67
C LEU A 174 14.57 -13.03 12.25
N PRO A 175 14.78 -13.90 11.24
CA PRO A 175 14.63 -13.49 9.84
C PRO A 175 13.25 -12.89 9.58
N TYR A 176 13.20 -11.86 8.72
CA TYR A 176 11.99 -11.06 8.45
C TYR A 176 10.76 -11.90 8.07
N GLY A 177 10.92 -12.88 7.19
CA GLY A 177 9.82 -13.76 6.77
C GLY A 177 9.28 -14.60 7.92
N ARG A 178 10.16 -15.14 8.80
CA ARG A 178 9.72 -15.87 9.99
C ARG A 178 9.02 -14.98 11.00
N ALA A 179 9.54 -13.76 11.23
CA ALA A 179 8.91 -12.76 12.09
C ALA A 179 7.50 -12.41 11.60
N THR A 180 7.35 -12.17 10.29
CA THR A 180 6.04 -11.91 9.66
C THR A 180 5.08 -13.08 9.81
N GLN A 181 5.56 -14.31 9.60
CA GLN A 181 4.74 -15.52 9.72
C GLN A 181 4.21 -15.73 11.14
N ILE A 182 5.08 -15.52 12.15
CA ILE A 182 4.69 -15.63 13.56
C ILE A 182 3.68 -14.54 13.92
N ALA A 183 3.93 -13.28 13.52
CA ALA A 183 3.00 -12.18 13.73
C ALA A 183 1.64 -12.43 13.06
N ALA A 184 1.63 -13.00 11.85
CA ALA A 184 0.41 -13.40 11.16
C ALA A 184 -0.36 -14.50 11.91
N TRP A 185 0.32 -15.53 12.42
CA TRP A 185 -0.33 -16.58 13.22
C TRP A 185 -0.94 -16.05 14.52
N ILE A 186 -0.23 -15.15 15.22
CA ILE A 186 -0.77 -14.51 16.43
C ILE A 186 -2.02 -13.70 16.07
N GLY A 187 -1.96 -12.91 14.99
CA GLY A 187 -3.11 -12.16 14.50
C GLY A 187 -4.30 -13.05 14.12
N GLN A 188 -4.04 -14.18 13.45
CA GLN A 188 -5.10 -15.14 13.09
C GLN A 188 -5.71 -15.83 14.33
N ALA A 189 -4.90 -16.13 15.35
CA ALA A 189 -5.41 -16.69 16.61
C ALA A 189 -6.33 -15.68 17.33
N LEU A 190 -5.93 -14.39 17.37
CA LEU A 190 -6.79 -13.32 17.89
C LEU A 190 -8.07 -13.16 17.06
N ALA A 191 -7.97 -13.22 15.73
CA ALA A 191 -9.12 -13.15 14.83
C ALA A 191 -10.09 -14.33 15.08
N PHE A 192 -9.57 -15.53 15.30
CA PHE A 192 -10.42 -16.67 15.65
C PHE A 192 -11.18 -16.40 16.96
N GLY A 193 -10.50 -15.87 17.98
CA GLY A 193 -11.15 -15.47 19.25
C GLY A 193 -12.24 -14.41 19.04
N PHE A 194 -11.94 -13.34 18.29
CA PHE A 194 -12.94 -12.30 17.95
C PHE A 194 -14.11 -12.85 17.14
N GLY A 195 -13.85 -13.71 16.15
CA GLY A 195 -14.88 -14.35 15.33
C GLY A 195 -15.79 -15.25 16.16
N PHE A 196 -15.22 -16.11 17.01
CA PHE A 196 -15.97 -16.98 17.88
C PHE A 196 -16.85 -16.21 18.86
N PHE A 197 -16.26 -15.21 19.55
CA PHE A 197 -17.03 -14.36 20.47
C PHE A 197 -18.09 -13.52 19.74
N GLY A 198 -17.75 -13.05 18.55
CA GLY A 198 -18.63 -12.26 17.70
C GLY A 198 -19.90 -12.98 17.24
N LEU A 199 -19.81 -14.28 16.99
CA LEU A 199 -20.96 -15.09 16.60
C LEU A 199 -22.11 -15.07 17.62
N PHE A 200 -21.77 -14.92 18.91
CA PHE A 200 -22.77 -14.98 19.99
C PHE A 200 -23.15 -13.62 20.55
N ASN A 201 -22.27 -12.61 20.42
CA ASN A 201 -22.44 -11.32 21.10
C ASN A 201 -22.55 -10.12 20.16
N ASN A 202 -21.71 -10.04 19.13
CA ASN A 202 -21.68 -8.86 18.25
C ASN A 202 -21.17 -9.22 16.85
N PRO A 203 -22.05 -9.21 15.82
CA PRO A 203 -21.66 -9.53 14.44
C PRO A 203 -20.51 -8.66 13.89
N LEU A 204 -20.32 -7.44 14.40
CA LEU A 204 -19.23 -6.56 13.98
C LEU A 204 -17.86 -7.20 14.25
N LEU A 205 -17.72 -7.95 15.34
CA LEU A 205 -16.47 -8.66 15.66
C LEU A 205 -16.15 -9.74 14.64
N VAL A 206 -17.16 -10.35 14.00
CA VAL A 206 -16.94 -11.31 12.90
C VAL A 206 -16.33 -10.62 11.68
N PHE A 207 -16.79 -9.41 11.33
CA PHE A 207 -16.20 -8.61 10.24
C PHE A 207 -14.76 -8.20 10.56
N ILE A 208 -14.49 -7.80 11.81
CA ILE A 208 -13.13 -7.48 12.27
C ILE A 208 -12.24 -8.72 12.18
N ALA A 209 -12.72 -9.86 12.61
CA ALA A 209 -11.99 -11.13 12.49
C ALA A 209 -11.65 -11.48 11.04
N LEU A 210 -12.61 -11.36 10.13
CA LEU A 210 -12.39 -11.58 8.70
C LEU A 210 -11.35 -10.62 8.13
N PHE A 211 -11.44 -9.34 8.49
CA PHE A 211 -10.50 -8.30 8.06
C PHE A 211 -9.06 -8.61 8.54
N ILE A 212 -8.90 -9.06 9.79
CA ILE A 212 -7.60 -9.47 10.34
C ILE A 212 -7.05 -10.69 9.59
N VAL A 213 -7.87 -11.72 9.34
CA VAL A 213 -7.42 -12.93 8.61
C VAL A 213 -6.93 -12.58 7.22
N LEU A 214 -7.70 -11.78 6.46
CA LEU A 214 -7.34 -11.38 5.11
C LEU A 214 -6.06 -10.51 5.10
N GLY A 215 -5.94 -9.55 6.01
CA GLY A 215 -4.75 -8.70 6.13
C GLY A 215 -3.51 -9.50 6.53
N ALA A 216 -3.63 -10.43 7.48
CA ALA A 216 -2.53 -11.29 7.91
C ALA A 216 -2.05 -12.22 6.77
N GLN A 217 -2.97 -12.77 5.97
CA GLN A 217 -2.62 -13.58 4.81
C GLN A 217 -1.89 -12.76 3.73
N GLN A 218 -2.35 -11.55 3.47
CA GLN A 218 -1.73 -10.67 2.49
C GLN A 218 -0.31 -10.26 2.90
N GLU A 219 -0.09 -9.87 4.15
CA GLU A 219 1.24 -9.51 4.68
C GLU A 219 2.19 -10.73 4.67
N ALA A 220 1.71 -11.91 5.07
CA ALA A 220 2.51 -13.13 5.01
C ALA A 220 2.92 -13.51 3.59
N ALA A 221 2.00 -13.40 2.62
CA ALA A 221 2.30 -13.67 1.21
C ALA A 221 3.32 -12.69 0.64
N MET A 222 3.20 -11.38 0.97
CA MET A 222 4.18 -10.36 0.56
C MET A 222 5.57 -10.62 1.16
N ALA A 223 5.64 -11.02 2.45
CA ALA A 223 6.90 -11.33 3.10
C ALA A 223 7.57 -12.57 2.49
N GLN A 224 6.81 -13.63 2.19
CA GLN A 224 7.33 -14.82 1.52
C GLN A 224 7.87 -14.48 0.12
N MET A 225 7.14 -13.66 -0.64
CA MET A 225 7.60 -13.21 -1.96
C MET A 225 8.91 -12.43 -1.85
N LYS A 226 9.02 -11.52 -0.85
CA LYS A 226 10.26 -10.78 -0.59
C LYS A 226 11.41 -11.71 -0.24
N ASP A 227 11.21 -12.70 0.64
CA ASP A 227 12.24 -13.66 1.03
C ASP A 227 12.75 -14.50 -0.16
N VAL A 228 11.84 -14.92 -1.06
CA VAL A 228 12.23 -15.64 -2.28
C VAL A 228 13.05 -14.74 -3.19
N CYS A 229 12.59 -13.52 -3.46
CA CYS A 229 13.30 -12.58 -4.32
C CYS A 229 14.68 -12.19 -3.78
N PHE A 230 14.82 -12.05 -2.46
CA PHE A 230 16.07 -11.61 -1.83
C PHE A 230 17.17 -12.68 -1.87
N ASN A 231 16.80 -13.96 -1.93
CA ASN A 231 17.75 -15.08 -1.98
C ASN A 231 18.10 -15.52 -3.41
N LEU A 232 17.46 -14.95 -4.44
CA LEU A 232 17.71 -15.28 -5.84
C LEU A 232 18.73 -14.29 -6.45
N ARG A 233 19.56 -14.80 -7.35
CA ARG A 233 20.37 -14.00 -8.27
C ARG A 233 19.64 -13.83 -9.59
N VAL A 234 19.99 -12.78 -10.33
CA VAL A 234 19.46 -12.55 -11.69
C VAL A 234 19.70 -13.77 -12.58
N SER A 235 20.86 -14.40 -12.46
CA SER A 235 21.23 -15.61 -13.24
C SER A 235 20.27 -16.80 -13.03
N GLU A 236 19.58 -16.88 -11.88
CA GLU A 236 18.66 -17.98 -11.58
C GLU A 236 17.24 -17.73 -12.11
N ALA A 237 16.92 -16.46 -12.42
CA ALA A 237 15.59 -16.05 -12.90
C ALA A 237 15.60 -15.54 -14.35
N MET A 238 16.79 -15.26 -14.93
CA MET A 238 16.89 -14.74 -16.29
C MET A 238 16.54 -15.79 -17.35
N MET A 239 16.00 -15.36 -18.46
CA MET A 239 15.81 -16.20 -19.65
C MET A 239 17.17 -16.39 -20.33
N THR A 240 17.62 -17.64 -20.47
CA THR A 240 18.89 -17.99 -21.12
C THR A 240 18.77 -18.27 -22.61
N HIS A 241 17.57 -18.63 -23.08
CA HIS A 241 17.28 -18.91 -24.47
C HIS A 241 16.33 -17.87 -25.03
N LEU A 242 16.84 -16.83 -25.67
CA LEU A 242 16.04 -15.78 -26.30
C LEU A 242 16.45 -15.57 -27.75
N VAL A 243 15.44 -15.22 -28.57
CA VAL A 243 15.66 -14.73 -29.92
C VAL A 243 16.09 -13.27 -29.81
N ARG A 244 17.21 -12.97 -30.46
CA ARG A 244 17.78 -11.62 -30.59
C ARG A 244 17.51 -11.12 -31.99
N LEU A 245 17.38 -9.82 -32.13
CA LEU A 245 17.22 -9.18 -33.45
C LEU A 245 18.46 -8.34 -33.76
N PRO A 246 19.00 -8.43 -34.98
CA PRO A 246 20.03 -7.49 -35.41
C PRO A 246 19.39 -6.10 -35.63
N PRO A 247 20.17 -5.00 -35.55
CA PRO A 247 19.65 -3.64 -35.61
C PRO A 247 19.05 -3.28 -36.97
N ASP A 248 19.41 -3.97 -38.03
CA ASP A 248 18.92 -3.84 -39.41
C ASP A 248 17.71 -4.73 -39.72
N ALA A 249 17.31 -5.63 -38.81
CA ALA A 249 16.08 -6.40 -38.93
C ALA A 249 14.86 -5.48 -39.12
N THR A 250 13.90 -5.95 -39.89
CA THR A 250 12.64 -5.24 -40.13
C THR A 250 11.61 -5.55 -39.05
N LEU A 251 10.54 -4.73 -38.96
CA LEU A 251 9.42 -5.05 -38.11
C LEU A 251 8.70 -6.34 -38.51
N GLU A 252 8.76 -6.72 -39.78
CA GLU A 252 8.22 -7.99 -40.26
C GLU A 252 8.99 -9.18 -39.69
N ASP A 253 10.34 -9.12 -39.67
CA ASP A 253 11.18 -10.14 -39.02
C ASP A 253 10.87 -10.25 -37.50
N ALA A 254 10.63 -9.11 -36.84
CA ALA A 254 10.24 -9.10 -35.45
C ALA A 254 8.85 -9.72 -35.19
N VAL A 255 7.90 -9.54 -36.12
CA VAL A 255 6.59 -10.22 -36.06
C VAL A 255 6.77 -11.72 -36.26
N GLU A 256 7.60 -12.15 -37.18
CA GLU A 256 7.87 -13.58 -37.41
C GLU A 256 8.48 -14.21 -36.12
N ALA A 257 9.43 -13.52 -35.49
CA ALA A 257 10.00 -13.95 -34.21
C ALA A 257 8.95 -14.03 -33.10
N LEU A 258 8.03 -13.03 -33.03
CA LEU A 258 6.92 -13.00 -32.04
C LEU A 258 5.94 -14.18 -32.26
N LEU A 259 5.67 -14.56 -33.49
CA LEU A 259 4.75 -15.65 -33.80
C LEU A 259 5.38 -17.04 -33.58
N ARG A 260 6.70 -17.15 -33.69
CA ARG A 260 7.43 -18.42 -33.50
C ARG A 260 7.79 -18.69 -32.04
N THR A 261 7.76 -17.70 -31.18
CA THR A 261 8.19 -17.83 -29.77
C THR A 261 7.12 -17.32 -28.82
N SER A 262 7.26 -17.64 -27.52
CA SER A 262 6.46 -17.02 -26.45
C SER A 262 7.07 -15.72 -25.94
N GLN A 263 8.12 -15.21 -26.59
CA GLN A 263 8.85 -14.02 -26.17
C GLN A 263 8.10 -12.76 -26.59
N HIS A 264 8.02 -11.79 -25.69
CA HIS A 264 7.31 -10.53 -25.93
C HIS A 264 8.26 -9.33 -26.03
N GLU A 265 9.48 -9.47 -25.53
CA GLU A 265 10.55 -8.48 -25.54
C GLU A 265 11.75 -9.06 -26.28
N PHE A 266 12.23 -8.35 -27.28
CA PHE A 266 13.33 -8.77 -28.15
C PHE A 266 14.54 -7.86 -27.92
N PRO A 267 15.63 -8.38 -27.34
CA PRO A 267 16.90 -7.65 -27.31
C PRO A 267 17.41 -7.43 -28.73
N VAL A 268 17.84 -6.20 -28.99
CA VAL A 268 18.49 -5.82 -30.25
C VAL A 268 19.98 -5.74 -29.96
N THR A 269 20.78 -6.58 -30.63
CA THR A 269 22.21 -6.71 -30.38
C THR A 269 23.04 -6.44 -31.62
N ASP A 270 24.26 -5.91 -31.42
CA ASP A 270 25.25 -5.81 -32.52
C ASP A 270 25.94 -7.15 -32.82
N ALA A 271 26.91 -7.11 -33.72
CA ALA A 271 27.69 -8.28 -34.12
C ALA A 271 28.58 -8.84 -33.00
N GLU A 272 28.88 -8.03 -31.99
CA GLU A 272 29.65 -8.38 -30.79
C GLU A 272 28.75 -8.79 -29.61
N ASP A 273 27.46 -9.07 -29.83
CA ASP A 273 26.46 -9.44 -28.83
C ASP A 273 26.18 -8.35 -27.76
N ARG A 274 26.55 -7.09 -28.00
CA ARG A 274 26.24 -5.99 -27.08
C ARG A 274 24.82 -5.53 -27.32
N VAL A 275 24.04 -5.36 -26.21
CA VAL A 275 22.66 -4.92 -26.28
C VAL A 275 22.60 -3.43 -26.64
N LEU A 276 22.00 -3.11 -27.77
CA LEU A 276 21.78 -1.74 -28.28
C LEU A 276 20.42 -1.18 -27.81
N GLY A 277 19.50 -2.06 -27.49
CA GLY A 277 18.15 -1.70 -27.04
C GLY A 277 17.22 -2.91 -26.93
N VAL A 278 15.97 -2.67 -26.59
CA VAL A 278 14.93 -3.70 -26.54
C VAL A 278 13.70 -3.25 -27.33
N LEU A 279 13.16 -4.13 -28.16
CA LEU A 279 11.89 -3.96 -28.84
C LEU A 279 10.80 -4.71 -28.09
N THR A 280 9.87 -3.99 -27.49
CA THR A 280 8.71 -4.59 -26.82
C THR A 280 7.59 -4.86 -27.81
N ARG A 281 6.74 -5.86 -27.51
CA ARG A 281 5.55 -6.19 -28.30
C ARG A 281 4.65 -4.97 -28.53
N ASP A 282 4.43 -4.15 -27.52
CA ASP A 282 3.54 -2.99 -27.63
C ASP A 282 4.10 -1.93 -28.61
N LYS A 283 5.43 -1.68 -28.55
CA LYS A 283 6.09 -0.80 -29.51
C LYS A 283 6.10 -1.37 -30.91
N LEU A 284 6.30 -2.69 -31.06
CA LEU A 284 6.22 -3.38 -32.34
C LEU A 284 4.84 -3.17 -32.99
N ILE A 285 3.77 -3.44 -32.25
CA ILE A 285 2.39 -3.28 -32.75
C ILE A 285 2.10 -1.82 -33.12
N ALA A 286 2.50 -0.88 -32.25
CA ALA A 286 2.30 0.54 -32.52
C ALA A 286 3.09 1.02 -33.76
N ALA A 287 4.33 0.58 -33.90
CA ALA A 287 5.16 0.96 -35.04
C ALA A 287 4.69 0.36 -36.38
N LEU A 288 4.24 -0.88 -36.39
CA LEU A 288 3.62 -1.51 -37.59
C LEU A 288 2.44 -0.69 -38.09
N LYS A 289 1.60 -0.18 -37.21
CA LYS A 289 0.43 0.61 -37.56
C LYS A 289 0.80 1.96 -38.19
N HIS A 290 1.91 2.57 -37.78
CA HIS A 290 2.26 3.94 -38.16
C HIS A 290 3.39 4.02 -39.21
N LYS A 291 4.33 3.11 -39.16
CA LYS A 291 5.55 3.14 -40.02
C LYS A 291 5.61 2.05 -41.09
N GLY A 292 4.87 0.98 -40.90
CA GLY A 292 4.86 -0.17 -41.85
C GLY A 292 5.89 -1.26 -41.55
N PRO A 293 5.76 -2.43 -42.22
CA PRO A 293 6.52 -3.64 -41.88
C PRO A 293 8.02 -3.57 -42.25
N THR A 294 8.40 -2.75 -43.22
CA THR A 294 9.79 -2.64 -43.73
C THR A 294 10.68 -1.71 -42.89
N THR A 295 10.11 -1.06 -41.82
CA THR A 295 10.87 -0.21 -40.95
C THR A 295 11.90 -1.01 -40.15
N SER A 296 13.13 -0.47 -39.99
CA SER A 296 14.16 -1.10 -39.16
C SER A 296 13.81 -1.10 -37.70
N VAL A 297 14.13 -2.18 -37.00
CA VAL A 297 13.98 -2.32 -35.54
C VAL A 297 14.75 -1.25 -34.78
N SER A 298 15.92 -0.85 -35.30
CA SER A 298 16.75 0.21 -34.68
C SER A 298 16.09 1.59 -34.57
N GLU A 299 15.06 1.87 -35.40
CA GLU A 299 14.30 3.13 -35.35
C GLU A 299 13.19 3.15 -34.30
N VAL A 300 12.87 1.98 -33.74
CA VAL A 300 11.70 1.78 -32.86
C VAL A 300 12.06 1.24 -31.51
N MET A 301 13.21 0.55 -31.40
CA MET A 301 13.70 0.00 -30.15
C MET A 301 13.88 1.07 -29.07
N GLN A 302 13.76 0.69 -27.81
CA GLN A 302 14.10 1.53 -26.68
C GLN A 302 15.57 1.33 -26.33
N ARG A 303 16.33 2.43 -26.21
CA ARG A 303 17.78 2.41 -26.02
C ARG A 303 18.20 2.66 -24.56
N ASP A 304 17.51 3.59 -23.87
CA ASP A 304 17.87 3.98 -22.50
C ASP A 304 17.23 2.99 -21.52
N LEU A 305 17.89 1.88 -21.31
CA LEU A 305 17.44 0.83 -20.40
C LEU A 305 18.48 0.62 -19.30
N PRO A 306 18.03 0.49 -18.03
CA PRO A 306 18.91 0.01 -17.00
C PRO A 306 19.32 -1.45 -17.30
N VAL A 307 20.60 -1.73 -17.16
CA VAL A 307 21.19 -3.07 -17.35
C VAL A 307 21.46 -3.68 -16.00
N VAL A 308 21.23 -4.99 -15.86
CA VAL A 308 21.55 -5.76 -14.66
C VAL A 308 22.55 -6.86 -14.96
N GLN A 309 23.44 -7.15 -14.00
CA GLN A 309 24.41 -8.22 -14.15
C GLN A 309 23.86 -9.55 -13.63
N PRO A 310 24.25 -10.71 -14.20
CA PRO A 310 23.75 -12.02 -13.78
C PRO A 310 24.03 -12.38 -12.32
N ASP A 311 25.08 -11.83 -11.72
CA ASP A 311 25.49 -12.07 -10.34
C ASP A 311 24.84 -11.10 -9.34
N GLU A 312 24.14 -10.08 -9.83
CA GLU A 312 23.40 -9.15 -8.96
C GLU A 312 22.19 -9.82 -8.30
N PRO A 313 21.78 -9.31 -7.11
CA PRO A 313 20.57 -9.77 -6.45
C PRO A 313 19.32 -9.48 -7.30
N PHE A 314 18.38 -10.43 -7.34
CA PHE A 314 17.17 -10.33 -8.14
C PHE A 314 16.23 -9.20 -7.69
N ASP A 315 16.24 -8.85 -6.39
CA ASP A 315 15.46 -7.74 -5.84
C ASP A 315 15.86 -6.38 -6.46
N LYS A 316 17.15 -6.18 -6.77
CA LYS A 316 17.63 -5.00 -7.48
C LYS A 316 17.05 -4.92 -8.89
N ALA A 317 17.06 -6.03 -9.62
CA ALA A 317 16.45 -6.10 -10.94
C ALA A 317 14.95 -5.81 -10.88
N PHE A 318 14.26 -6.38 -9.91
CA PHE A 318 12.84 -6.17 -9.71
C PHE A 318 12.48 -4.70 -9.38
N GLN A 319 13.28 -4.03 -8.53
CA GLN A 319 13.13 -2.60 -8.25
C GLN A 319 13.32 -1.75 -9.51
N LEU A 320 14.39 -2.01 -10.28
CA LEU A 320 14.65 -1.30 -11.54
C LEU A 320 13.53 -1.48 -12.56
N MET A 321 12.94 -2.68 -12.65
CA MET A 321 11.77 -2.92 -13.49
C MET A 321 10.55 -2.11 -13.04
N GLN A 322 10.32 -1.99 -11.73
CA GLN A 322 9.22 -1.19 -11.19
C GLN A 322 9.43 0.32 -11.40
N GLU A 323 10.63 0.81 -11.20
CA GLU A 323 10.96 2.24 -11.34
C GLU A 323 10.96 2.69 -12.81
N SER A 324 11.48 1.86 -13.71
CA SER A 324 11.51 2.13 -15.14
C SER A 324 10.17 1.87 -15.83
N ALA A 325 9.22 1.21 -15.15
CA ALA A 325 7.97 0.70 -15.73
C ALA A 325 8.21 -0.19 -16.97
N PHE A 326 9.35 -0.88 -17.00
CA PHE A 326 9.77 -1.71 -18.11
C PHE A 326 9.51 -3.19 -17.81
N PRO A 327 8.93 -3.95 -18.74
CA PRO A 327 8.55 -5.36 -18.50
C PRO A 327 9.74 -6.31 -18.44
N ALA A 328 10.90 -5.93 -18.98
CA ALA A 328 12.13 -6.74 -19.00
C ALA A 328 13.38 -5.86 -19.00
N LEU A 329 14.43 -6.32 -18.35
CA LEU A 329 15.76 -5.68 -18.34
C LEU A 329 16.75 -6.56 -19.12
N PRO A 330 17.64 -5.94 -19.91
CA PRO A 330 18.75 -6.63 -20.55
C PRO A 330 19.88 -6.92 -19.59
#